data_cfe6459012698dc0c27747ffe9017936
#
_entry.id   cfe6459012698dc0c27747ffe9017936
#
_cell.length_a   1.000
_cell.length_b   1.000
_cell.length_c   1.000
_cell.angle_alpha   90.00
_cell.angle_beta   90.00
_cell.angle_gamma   90.00
#
_symmetry.space_group_name_H-M   'P 1'
#
loop_
_entity.id
_entity.type
_entity.pdbx_description
1 polymer ?
#
loop_
_entity_poly.entity_id
_entity_poly.type
_entity_poly.pdbx_seq_one_letter_code
_entity_poly.pdbx_strand_id
1 'polypeptide(L)'
;MPILPLHPFKDLEDTEFWEQHGIQMRLRAHIKKDKFGFEFKNPIRKVKRMNPFQHHGISHLSPSAVNMFTGSPSAWIAKALFGHRFSAGPAAWRGIATEEALDAYIFKNADPKECHDIALAKFDKLKGGMNLNTDVENERKRLYRYVINGIDAILELTNEFGIGQPQLPPAMTTFNGQWEVGLPCRFGEQHDEKVEVIGYLDFLYANDANKHTIVDLKTTARIPSEWSSAHAMQAAFYKRAHGNNPDVYFAYVSPKEEGKPNAFNILRLDDETYNAHLKKMKDTITRMSKYLSLSENPFDLVAGVPHDEESFYWKGEPTLEQIVEDAKRQIENTEKEK
;
A
#
# COMPACT_ATOMS: atom_id res chain seq x y z
N MET A 1 -7.04 -35.93 2.05
CA MET A 1 -5.60 -35.56 2.16
C MET A 1 -4.82 -36.77 1.70
N PRO A 2 -4.01 -36.71 0.65
CA PRO A 2 -3.12 -37.80 0.30
C PRO A 2 -2.04 -37.88 1.39
N ILE A 3 -1.94 -39.04 2.00
CA ILE A 3 -0.86 -39.40 2.89
C ILE A 3 0.38 -39.51 2.01
N LEU A 4 1.32 -38.56 2.13
CA LEU A 4 2.63 -38.69 1.52
C LEU A 4 3.26 -40.00 1.98
N PRO A 5 3.81 -40.82 1.07
CA PRO A 5 4.47 -42.03 1.46
C PRO A 5 5.60 -41.68 2.42
N LEU A 6 5.62 -42.34 3.56
CA LEU A 6 6.73 -42.31 4.49
C LEU A 6 7.96 -42.86 3.76
N HIS A 7 8.80 -41.99 3.23
CA HIS A 7 10.14 -42.36 2.81
C HIS A 7 10.86 -42.91 4.05
N PRO A 8 11.51 -44.05 3.97
CA PRO A 8 12.34 -44.50 5.06
C PRO A 8 13.45 -43.45 5.27
N PHE A 9 13.34 -42.76 6.38
CA PHE A 9 14.35 -41.78 6.83
C PHE A 9 15.67 -42.51 6.97
N LYS A 10 16.55 -42.41 5.97
CA LYS A 10 17.88 -43.01 6.06
C LYS A 10 18.79 -42.24 7.00
N ASP A 11 18.70 -40.93 7.00
CA ASP A 11 19.47 -40.08 7.92
C ASP A 11 18.72 -38.80 8.21
N LEU A 12 18.34 -38.60 9.46
CA LEU A 12 17.78 -37.34 9.95
C LEU A 12 18.83 -36.22 10.01
N GLU A 13 20.10 -36.55 9.70
CA GLU A 13 21.22 -35.62 9.71
C GLU A 13 21.52 -35.00 8.33
N ASP A 14 20.85 -35.41 7.27
CA ASP A 14 21.03 -34.83 5.94
C ASP A 14 20.34 -33.47 5.83
N THR A 15 21.04 -32.46 6.37
CA THR A 15 20.61 -31.07 6.35
C THR A 15 20.52 -30.52 4.93
N GLU A 16 21.36 -31.00 3.99
CA GLU A 16 21.33 -30.56 2.59
C GLU A 16 20.06 -31.02 1.87
N PHE A 17 19.59 -32.22 2.13
CA PHE A 17 18.33 -32.72 1.55
C PHE A 17 17.14 -31.85 1.98
N TRP A 18 17.08 -31.46 3.25
CA TRP A 18 15.99 -30.67 3.77
C TRP A 18 16.07 -29.21 3.36
N GLU A 19 17.29 -28.68 3.18
CA GLU A 19 17.51 -27.34 2.64
C GLU A 19 17.09 -27.25 1.17
N GLN A 20 17.44 -28.23 0.34
CA GLN A 20 17.05 -28.28 -1.08
C GLN A 20 15.52 -28.39 -1.27
N HIS A 21 14.82 -29.05 -0.36
CA HIS A 21 13.36 -29.23 -0.46
C HIS A 21 12.57 -28.22 0.36
N GLY A 22 13.23 -27.24 0.98
CA GLY A 22 12.57 -26.17 1.75
C GLY A 22 11.77 -26.64 2.96
N ILE A 23 12.01 -27.87 3.44
CA ILE A 23 11.31 -28.48 4.55
C ILE A 23 12.18 -28.35 5.81
N GLN A 24 11.83 -27.41 6.69
CA GLN A 24 12.36 -27.39 8.04
C GLN A 24 11.45 -28.19 8.98
N MET A 25 11.90 -29.37 9.38
CA MET A 25 11.29 -30.04 10.53
C MET A 25 11.80 -29.38 11.82
N ARG A 26 10.92 -28.70 12.54
CA ARG A 26 11.16 -28.36 13.95
C ARG A 26 10.86 -29.59 14.80
N LEU A 27 11.87 -30.30 15.18
CA LEU A 27 11.79 -31.22 16.33
C LEU A 27 11.59 -30.33 17.58
N ARG A 28 10.42 -30.46 18.24
CA ARG A 28 10.17 -29.75 19.49
C ARG A 28 11.22 -30.16 20.50
N ALA A 29 11.94 -29.20 21.05
CA ALA A 29 12.95 -29.37 22.08
C ALA A 29 12.44 -30.01 23.39
N HIS A 30 11.21 -30.47 23.44
CA HIS A 30 10.53 -31.05 24.60
C HIS A 30 10.33 -32.55 24.53
N ILE A 31 10.71 -33.23 23.47
CA ILE A 31 10.73 -34.69 23.44
C ILE A 31 12.06 -35.10 24.11
N LYS A 32 12.08 -35.13 25.41
CA LYS A 32 13.27 -35.56 26.15
C LYS A 32 13.66 -37.02 25.88
N LYS A 33 12.71 -37.84 25.63
CA LYS A 33 12.88 -39.23 25.13
C LYS A 33 11.58 -39.65 24.44
N ASP A 34 11.69 -40.30 23.29
CA ASP A 34 10.56 -41.02 22.77
C ASP A 34 10.33 -42.31 23.56
N LYS A 35 9.24 -42.99 23.27
CA LYS A 35 8.92 -44.29 23.92
C LYS A 35 9.94 -45.41 23.63
N PHE A 36 10.93 -45.16 22.75
CA PHE A 36 12.02 -46.06 22.40
C PHE A 36 13.37 -45.62 22.99
N GLY A 37 13.43 -44.50 23.74
CA GLY A 37 14.63 -44.08 24.48
C GLY A 37 15.64 -43.29 23.66
N PHE A 38 15.30 -42.82 22.46
CA PHE A 38 16.20 -42.00 21.65
C PHE A 38 16.31 -40.58 22.21
N GLU A 39 17.52 -40.08 22.39
CA GLU A 39 17.84 -38.73 22.84
C GLU A 39 18.33 -37.90 21.65
N PHE A 40 17.56 -36.90 21.24
CA PHE A 40 17.95 -35.98 20.16
C PHE A 40 18.83 -34.87 20.72
N LYS A 41 20.11 -34.90 20.42
CA LYS A 41 21.13 -33.97 20.97
C LYS A 41 21.39 -32.69 20.16
N ASN A 42 20.83 -32.54 18.97
CA ASN A 42 21.19 -31.40 18.16
C ASN A 42 20.27 -30.18 18.40
N PRO A 43 20.83 -29.05 18.89
CA PRO A 43 20.10 -27.80 18.90
C PRO A 43 19.84 -27.40 17.45
N ILE A 44 18.56 -27.28 17.06
CA ILE A 44 18.17 -26.74 15.77
C ILE A 44 18.83 -25.37 15.63
N ARG A 45 19.81 -25.26 14.73
CA ARG A 45 20.35 -23.93 14.36
C ARG A 45 19.18 -23.09 13.88
N LYS A 46 18.93 -21.96 14.55
CA LYS A 46 18.02 -20.94 14.03
C LYS A 46 18.64 -20.38 12.75
N VAL A 47 18.33 -20.99 11.62
CA VAL A 47 18.62 -20.37 10.34
C VAL A 47 17.73 -19.13 10.25
N LYS A 48 18.33 -17.95 10.26
CA LYS A 48 17.63 -16.69 10.08
C LYS A 48 17.17 -16.69 8.62
N ARG A 49 15.95 -17.16 8.38
CA ARG A 49 15.33 -17.05 7.05
C ARG A 49 15.01 -15.59 6.77
N MET A 50 15.29 -15.16 5.57
CA MET A 50 14.74 -13.89 5.09
C MET A 50 13.22 -14.00 5.01
N ASN A 51 12.55 -12.97 5.47
CA ASN A 51 11.13 -12.79 5.29
C ASN A 51 10.80 -12.85 3.79
N PRO A 52 9.69 -13.48 3.35
CA PRO A 52 9.35 -13.65 1.93
C PRO A 52 9.35 -12.36 1.13
N PHE A 53 8.97 -11.24 1.72
CA PHE A 53 9.05 -9.93 1.07
C PHE A 53 10.50 -9.52 0.80
N GLN A 54 11.36 -9.63 1.81
CA GLN A 54 12.79 -9.29 1.69
C GLN A 54 13.50 -10.21 0.70
N HIS A 55 13.11 -11.49 0.64
CA HIS A 55 13.64 -12.44 -0.33
C HIS A 55 13.41 -11.97 -1.77
N HIS A 56 12.25 -11.39 -2.04
CA HIS A 56 11.89 -10.81 -3.33
C HIS A 56 12.25 -9.32 -3.47
N GLY A 57 13.13 -8.78 -2.62
CA GLY A 57 13.58 -7.39 -2.70
C GLY A 57 12.56 -6.36 -2.23
N ILE A 58 11.45 -6.79 -1.61
CA ILE A 58 10.40 -5.89 -1.10
C ILE A 58 10.74 -5.49 0.33
N SER A 59 11.25 -4.27 0.50
CA SER A 59 11.67 -3.74 1.80
C SER A 59 10.49 -3.35 2.70
N HIS A 60 9.41 -2.85 2.10
CA HIS A 60 8.21 -2.40 2.79
C HIS A 60 6.99 -2.49 1.88
N LEU A 61 5.82 -2.37 2.46
CA LEU A 61 4.54 -2.24 1.76
C LEU A 61 3.98 -0.83 1.95
N SER A 62 3.02 -0.45 1.13
CA SER A 62 2.15 0.71 1.34
C SER A 62 0.69 0.28 1.35
N PRO A 63 -0.24 1.06 1.93
CA PRO A 63 -1.66 0.77 1.84
C PRO A 63 -2.13 0.59 0.39
N SER A 64 -1.60 1.41 -0.53
CA SER A 64 -1.90 1.30 -1.96
C SER A 64 -1.36 0.00 -2.58
N ALA A 65 -0.19 -0.49 -2.15
CA ALA A 65 0.35 -1.78 -2.60
C ALA A 65 -0.51 -2.96 -2.13
N VAL A 66 -1.00 -2.92 -0.87
CA VAL A 66 -1.92 -3.93 -0.34
C VAL A 66 -3.26 -3.91 -1.07
N ASN A 67 -3.78 -2.71 -1.36
CA ASN A 67 -4.99 -2.53 -2.16
C ASN A 67 -4.81 -3.03 -3.60
N MET A 68 -3.67 -2.74 -4.22
CA MET A 68 -3.33 -3.22 -5.57
C MET A 68 -3.31 -4.75 -5.62
N PHE A 69 -2.69 -5.42 -4.65
CA PHE A 69 -2.71 -6.89 -4.58
C PHE A 69 -4.13 -7.46 -4.47
N THR A 70 -5.04 -6.75 -3.78
CA THR A 70 -6.43 -7.19 -3.66
C THR A 70 -7.24 -6.96 -4.93
N GLY A 71 -7.03 -5.83 -5.61
CA GLY A 71 -7.83 -5.42 -6.78
C GLY A 71 -7.26 -5.90 -8.11
N SER A 72 -5.94 -6.01 -8.23
CA SER A 72 -5.24 -6.50 -9.42
C SER A 72 -3.91 -7.15 -9.00
N PRO A 73 -3.94 -8.43 -8.61
CA PRO A 73 -2.73 -9.14 -8.19
C PRO A 73 -1.63 -9.12 -9.25
N SER A 74 -1.99 -9.24 -10.54
CA SER A 74 -1.05 -9.17 -11.66
C SER A 74 -0.34 -7.81 -11.74
N ALA A 75 -1.05 -6.71 -11.53
CA ALA A 75 -0.44 -5.38 -11.50
C ALA A 75 0.51 -5.22 -10.29
N TRP A 76 0.12 -5.76 -9.15
CA TRP A 76 1.01 -5.76 -8.00
C TRP A 76 2.30 -6.54 -8.26
N ILE A 77 2.22 -7.71 -8.90
CA ILE A 77 3.37 -8.52 -9.29
C ILE A 77 4.26 -7.78 -10.28
N ALA A 78 3.69 -7.23 -11.35
CA ALA A 78 4.44 -6.44 -12.32
C ALA A 78 5.24 -5.32 -11.63
N LYS A 79 4.62 -4.62 -10.68
CA LYS A 79 5.25 -3.54 -9.93
C LYS A 79 6.27 -4.07 -8.91
N ALA A 80 5.89 -5.03 -8.09
CA ALA A 80 6.67 -5.42 -6.92
C ALA A 80 7.83 -6.38 -7.25
N LEU A 81 7.66 -7.27 -8.23
CA LEU A 81 8.65 -8.28 -8.58
C LEU A 81 9.46 -7.93 -9.85
N PHE A 82 8.86 -7.19 -10.77
CA PHE A 82 9.51 -6.83 -12.04
C PHE A 82 9.80 -5.34 -12.18
N GLY A 83 9.50 -4.53 -11.15
CA GLY A 83 9.84 -3.10 -11.11
C GLY A 83 9.06 -2.23 -12.10
N HIS A 84 7.98 -2.76 -12.71
CA HIS A 84 7.16 -1.99 -13.64
C HIS A 84 6.53 -0.78 -12.97
N ARG A 85 6.58 0.36 -13.64
CA ARG A 85 6.02 1.62 -13.16
C ARG A 85 4.81 1.98 -14.00
N PHE A 86 3.62 1.79 -13.44
CA PHE A 86 2.39 2.20 -14.10
C PHE A 86 2.35 3.72 -14.27
N SER A 87 1.89 4.15 -15.43
CA SER A 87 1.79 5.56 -15.78
C SER A 87 0.72 6.26 -14.95
N ALA A 88 1.05 7.41 -14.39
CA ALA A 88 0.06 8.26 -13.75
C ALA A 88 -0.75 8.99 -14.83
N GLY A 89 -2.07 8.88 -14.79
CA GLY A 89 -2.95 9.55 -15.72
C GLY A 89 -3.44 10.93 -15.21
N PRO A 90 -4.24 11.64 -16.04
CA PRO A 90 -4.74 13.00 -15.73
C PRO A 90 -5.48 13.11 -14.38
N ALA A 91 -6.21 12.06 -14.00
CA ALA A 91 -6.91 12.02 -12.71
C ALA A 91 -5.95 12.01 -11.50
N ALA A 92 -4.82 11.31 -11.63
CA ALA A 92 -3.79 11.33 -10.60
C ALA A 92 -3.07 12.68 -10.54
N TRP A 93 -2.75 13.27 -11.69
CA TRP A 93 -2.13 14.60 -11.75
C TRP A 93 -3.04 15.67 -11.13
N ARG A 94 -4.35 15.60 -11.37
CA ARG A 94 -5.35 16.46 -10.72
C ARG A 94 -5.28 16.33 -9.20
N GLY A 95 -5.27 15.10 -8.68
CA GLY A 95 -5.17 14.87 -7.24
C GLY A 95 -3.96 15.54 -6.64
N ILE A 96 -2.77 15.26 -7.16
CA ILE A 96 -1.50 15.84 -6.71
C ILE A 96 -1.50 17.37 -6.83
N ALA A 97 -2.05 17.91 -7.92
CA ALA A 97 -2.11 19.36 -8.13
C ALA A 97 -3.05 20.06 -7.15
N THR A 98 -4.19 19.43 -6.83
CA THR A 98 -5.14 19.96 -5.85
C THR A 98 -4.55 19.94 -4.44
N GLU A 99 -3.88 18.84 -4.07
CA GLU A 99 -3.20 18.69 -2.78
C GLU A 99 -2.13 19.78 -2.57
N GLU A 100 -1.27 20.03 -3.59
CA GLU A 100 -0.25 21.08 -3.52
C GLU A 100 -0.86 22.49 -3.38
N ALA A 101 -2.01 22.74 -4.01
CA ALA A 101 -2.74 23.98 -3.86
C ALA A 101 -3.32 24.15 -2.45
N LEU A 102 -3.88 23.08 -1.87
CA LEU A 102 -4.39 23.12 -0.49
C LEU A 102 -3.26 23.22 0.54
N ASP A 103 -2.10 22.63 0.29
CA ASP A 103 -0.90 22.85 1.10
C ASP A 103 -0.54 24.35 1.16
N ALA A 104 -0.58 25.03 0.00
CA ALA A 104 -0.33 26.47 -0.05
C ALA A 104 -1.39 27.29 0.68
N TYR A 105 -2.67 26.91 0.58
CA TYR A 105 -3.76 27.53 1.34
C TYR A 105 -3.55 27.39 2.84
N ILE A 106 -3.30 26.16 3.30
CA ILE A 106 -3.23 25.80 4.72
C ILE A 106 -1.98 26.38 5.39
N PHE A 107 -0.82 26.29 4.75
CA PHE A 107 0.47 26.60 5.38
C PHE A 107 1.11 27.91 4.94
N LYS A 108 0.70 28.46 3.79
CA LYS A 108 1.30 29.67 3.21
C LYS A 108 0.31 30.83 3.11
N ASN A 109 -0.92 30.63 3.55
CA ASN A 109 -2.01 31.61 3.45
C ASN A 109 -2.26 32.11 2.02
N ALA A 110 -2.06 31.24 1.01
CA ALA A 110 -2.35 31.56 -0.37
C ALA A 110 -3.86 31.78 -0.56
N ASP A 111 -4.24 32.80 -1.31
CA ASP A 111 -5.64 33.01 -1.62
C ASP A 111 -6.18 31.97 -2.62
N PRO A 112 -7.51 31.83 -2.80
CA PRO A 112 -8.08 30.83 -3.71
C PRO A 112 -7.62 30.94 -5.16
N LYS A 113 -7.28 32.16 -5.64
CA LYS A 113 -6.77 32.37 -6.98
C LYS A 113 -5.34 31.89 -7.11
N GLU A 114 -4.49 32.24 -6.13
CA GLU A 114 -3.11 31.77 -6.06
C GLU A 114 -3.07 30.22 -5.97
N CYS A 115 -3.96 29.63 -5.18
CA CYS A 115 -4.11 28.17 -5.10
C CYS A 115 -4.44 27.54 -6.45
N HIS A 116 -5.34 28.15 -7.20
CA HIS A 116 -5.66 27.67 -8.56
C HIS A 116 -4.46 27.79 -9.50
N ASP A 117 -3.71 28.88 -9.46
CA ASP A 117 -2.52 29.09 -10.29
C ASP A 117 -1.42 28.04 -9.93
N ILE A 118 -1.25 27.74 -8.66
CA ILE A 118 -0.36 26.66 -8.17
C ILE A 118 -0.81 25.30 -8.72
N ALA A 119 -2.10 24.97 -8.62
CA ALA A 119 -2.64 23.73 -9.12
C ALA A 119 -2.43 23.59 -10.64
N LEU A 120 -2.67 24.65 -11.41
CA LEU A 120 -2.44 24.67 -12.87
C LEU A 120 -0.96 24.41 -13.19
N ALA A 121 -0.05 25.13 -12.53
CA ALA A 121 1.39 24.98 -12.74
C ALA A 121 1.86 23.55 -12.42
N LYS A 122 1.37 22.98 -11.31
CA LYS A 122 1.69 21.60 -10.92
C LYS A 122 1.15 20.58 -11.92
N PHE A 123 -0.09 20.72 -12.34
CA PHE A 123 -0.72 19.83 -13.32
C PHE A 123 0.05 19.86 -14.66
N ASP A 124 0.37 21.05 -15.16
CA ASP A 124 1.11 21.22 -16.41
C ASP A 124 2.53 20.64 -16.32
N LYS A 125 3.18 20.75 -15.16
CA LYS A 125 4.47 20.10 -14.90
C LYS A 125 4.36 18.58 -14.92
N LEU A 126 3.34 17.99 -14.30
CA LEU A 126 3.12 16.54 -14.26
C LEU A 126 2.75 15.96 -15.62
N LYS A 127 1.96 16.71 -16.39
CA LYS A 127 1.64 16.37 -17.80
C LYS A 127 2.90 16.28 -18.66
N GLY A 128 3.89 17.11 -18.40
CA GLY A 128 5.13 17.18 -19.17
C GLY A 128 4.86 17.44 -20.66
N GLY A 129 5.56 16.71 -21.53
CA GLY A 129 5.44 16.81 -22.98
C GLY A 129 4.26 16.04 -23.59
N MET A 130 3.36 15.44 -22.79
CA MET A 130 2.21 14.73 -23.34
C MET A 130 1.27 15.69 -24.10
N ASN A 131 0.81 15.24 -25.26
CA ASN A 131 -0.16 16.00 -26.03
C ASN A 131 -1.47 16.17 -25.26
N LEU A 132 -2.08 17.33 -25.42
CA LEU A 132 -3.42 17.59 -24.92
C LEU A 132 -4.41 16.68 -25.67
N ASN A 133 -5.02 15.77 -24.94
CA ASN A 133 -6.21 15.07 -25.39
C ASN A 133 -7.42 15.56 -24.59
N THR A 134 -8.61 15.16 -24.97
CA THR A 134 -9.86 15.60 -24.35
C THR A 134 -9.89 15.33 -22.84
N ASP A 135 -9.31 14.24 -22.37
CA ASP A 135 -9.30 13.88 -20.94
C ASP A 135 -8.38 14.81 -20.16
N VAL A 136 -7.17 15.08 -20.66
CA VAL A 136 -6.22 16.01 -20.05
C VAL A 136 -6.80 17.41 -19.95
N GLU A 137 -7.41 17.90 -21.05
CA GLU A 137 -8.04 19.22 -21.06
C GLU A 137 -9.21 19.32 -20.07
N ASN A 138 -10.06 18.30 -20.03
CA ASN A 138 -11.19 18.28 -19.11
C ASN A 138 -10.75 18.30 -17.66
N GLU A 139 -9.75 17.50 -17.28
CA GLU A 139 -9.24 17.50 -15.93
C GLU A 139 -8.57 18.84 -15.57
N ARG A 140 -7.82 19.42 -16.50
CA ARG A 140 -7.19 20.73 -16.31
C ARG A 140 -8.21 21.86 -16.10
N LYS A 141 -9.28 21.89 -16.91
CA LYS A 141 -10.36 22.89 -16.78
C LYS A 141 -11.13 22.79 -15.47
N ARG A 142 -11.17 21.59 -14.87
CA ARG A 142 -11.89 21.34 -13.62
C ARG A 142 -11.08 21.65 -12.37
N LEU A 143 -9.76 21.92 -12.46
CA LEU A 143 -8.89 22.14 -11.31
C LEU A 143 -9.41 23.23 -10.39
N TYR A 144 -9.87 24.36 -10.94
CA TYR A 144 -10.45 25.44 -10.11
C TYR A 144 -11.53 24.92 -9.17
N ARG A 145 -12.46 24.10 -9.68
CA ARG A 145 -13.55 23.54 -8.86
C ARG A 145 -13.05 22.60 -7.76
N TYR A 146 -12.08 21.79 -8.07
CA TYR A 146 -11.47 20.90 -7.07
C TYR A 146 -10.75 21.66 -5.97
N VAL A 147 -10.05 22.74 -6.34
CA VAL A 147 -9.36 23.61 -5.36
C VAL A 147 -10.37 24.30 -4.45
N ILE A 148 -11.40 24.97 -4.99
CA ILE A 148 -12.38 25.68 -4.18
C ILE A 148 -13.14 24.72 -3.26
N ASN A 149 -13.66 23.61 -3.81
CA ASN A 149 -14.38 22.64 -2.99
C ASN A 149 -13.48 21.96 -1.96
N GLY A 150 -12.17 21.88 -2.22
CA GLY A 150 -11.17 21.43 -1.23
C GLY A 150 -10.98 22.43 -0.11
N ILE A 151 -10.92 23.72 -0.41
CA ILE A 151 -10.88 24.81 0.58
C ILE A 151 -12.12 24.77 1.45
N ASP A 152 -13.32 24.65 0.84
CA ASP A 152 -14.59 24.56 1.58
C ASP A 152 -14.62 23.36 2.51
N ALA A 153 -14.14 22.20 2.06
CA ALA A 153 -14.04 21.00 2.90
C ALA A 153 -13.10 21.19 4.09
N ILE A 154 -11.96 21.85 3.90
CA ILE A 154 -11.03 22.19 5.01
C ILE A 154 -11.67 23.19 5.99
N LEU A 155 -12.37 24.19 5.48
CA LEU A 155 -13.09 25.15 6.31
C LEU A 155 -14.19 24.48 7.15
N GLU A 156 -14.96 23.57 6.54
CA GLU A 156 -15.96 22.78 7.28
C GLU A 156 -15.32 21.93 8.37
N LEU A 157 -14.24 21.22 8.06
CA LEU A 157 -13.49 20.44 9.03
C LEU A 157 -13.00 21.29 10.21
N THR A 158 -12.51 22.49 9.93
CA THR A 158 -11.99 23.39 10.95
C THR A 158 -13.10 23.99 11.80
N ASN A 159 -14.19 24.45 11.17
CA ASN A 159 -15.26 25.22 11.85
C ASN A 159 -16.28 24.29 12.52
N GLU A 160 -16.71 23.22 11.85
CA GLU A 160 -17.79 22.34 12.31
C GLU A 160 -17.27 21.15 13.13
N PHE A 161 -16.13 20.58 12.72
CA PHE A 161 -15.55 19.40 13.39
C PHE A 161 -14.45 19.75 14.40
N GLY A 162 -14.00 20.99 14.44
CA GLY A 162 -13.06 21.48 15.44
C GLY A 162 -11.72 20.73 15.43
N ILE A 163 -11.21 20.42 14.24
CA ILE A 163 -9.96 19.63 14.08
C ILE A 163 -8.71 20.35 14.60
N GLY A 164 -8.82 21.65 14.88
CA GLY A 164 -7.74 22.46 15.44
C GLY A 164 -6.87 23.12 14.37
N GLN A 165 -5.59 23.32 14.70
CA GLN A 165 -4.64 24.01 13.84
C GLN A 165 -3.83 23.02 13.02
N PRO A 166 -3.49 23.37 11.76
CA PRO A 166 -2.63 22.54 10.94
C PRO A 166 -1.24 22.43 11.58
N GLN A 167 -0.74 21.23 11.59
CA GLN A 167 0.62 20.93 11.99
C GLN A 167 1.46 20.84 10.74
N LEU A 168 2.57 21.58 10.68
CA LEU A 168 3.56 21.32 9.64
C LEU A 168 3.87 19.84 9.68
N PRO A 169 3.71 19.10 8.58
CA PRO A 169 4.24 17.76 8.53
C PRO A 169 5.72 17.90 8.89
N PRO A 170 6.24 17.11 9.86
CA PRO A 170 7.65 17.18 10.22
C PRO A 170 8.45 17.07 8.95
N ALA A 171 9.01 18.19 8.53
CA ALA A 171 9.67 18.59 7.29
C ALA A 171 9.68 17.45 6.28
N MET A 172 8.70 17.32 5.40
CA MET A 172 8.55 16.30 4.34
C MET A 172 9.25 14.96 4.62
N THR A 173 9.84 14.89 5.76
CA THR A 173 10.38 13.72 6.35
C THR A 173 9.19 12.94 6.85
N THR A 174 8.59 12.17 5.91
CA THR A 174 8.32 10.86 6.37
C THR A 174 7.70 10.88 7.77
N PHE A 175 6.48 11.49 7.91
CA PHE A 175 5.62 10.89 8.90
C PHE A 175 5.29 9.51 8.33
N ASN A 176 6.31 8.67 8.41
CA ASN A 176 6.18 7.26 8.16
C ASN A 176 5.36 6.74 9.30
N GLY A 177 4.07 6.72 9.10
CA GLY A 177 3.25 5.86 9.89
C GLY A 177 3.78 4.45 9.64
N GLN A 178 4.61 3.96 10.55
CA GLN A 178 5.17 2.62 10.48
C GLN A 178 4.27 1.68 11.25
N TRP A 179 3.88 0.64 10.59
CA TRP A 179 3.21 -0.46 11.25
C TRP A 179 3.89 -1.78 10.88
N GLU A 180 4.54 -2.39 11.86
CA GLU A 180 5.10 -3.72 11.73
C GLU A 180 4.00 -4.78 11.82
N VAL A 181 3.79 -5.51 10.74
CA VAL A 181 2.84 -6.61 10.68
C VAL A 181 3.59 -7.92 10.87
N GLY A 182 3.30 -8.62 11.95
CA GLY A 182 3.82 -9.97 12.17
C GLY A 182 3.32 -10.93 11.08
N LEU A 183 4.22 -11.70 10.50
CA LEU A 183 3.92 -12.67 9.46
C LEU A 183 3.68 -14.05 10.08
N PRO A 184 2.67 -14.81 9.62
CA PRO A 184 2.46 -16.16 10.09
C PRO A 184 3.56 -17.09 9.58
N CYS A 185 4.02 -17.97 10.44
CA CYS A 185 4.90 -19.06 10.04
C CYS A 185 4.18 -20.03 9.08
N ARG A 186 4.97 -20.72 8.22
CA ARG A 186 4.49 -21.81 7.35
C ARG A 186 3.74 -22.91 8.11
N PHE A 187 4.01 -23.09 9.41
CA PHE A 187 3.45 -24.14 10.26
C PHE A 187 2.62 -23.62 11.45
N GLY A 188 2.17 -22.37 11.37
CA GLY A 188 1.32 -21.79 12.44
C GLY A 188 2.09 -21.30 13.67
N GLU A 189 3.41 -21.37 13.69
CA GLU A 189 4.22 -20.76 14.73
C GLU A 189 4.44 -19.28 14.41
N GLN A 190 4.41 -18.41 15.45
CA GLN A 190 4.75 -17.02 15.28
C GLN A 190 6.28 -16.91 15.14
N HIS A 191 6.74 -16.48 13.96
CA HIS A 191 8.10 -15.99 13.82
C HIS A 191 8.14 -14.52 14.20
N ASP A 192 9.33 -14.08 14.64
CA ASP A 192 9.65 -12.65 14.81
C ASP A 192 9.78 -11.92 13.44
N GLU A 193 9.38 -12.56 12.35
CA GLU A 193 9.42 -11.99 11.02
C GLU A 193 8.28 -10.99 10.85
N LYS A 194 8.64 -9.80 10.41
CA LYS A 194 7.72 -8.68 10.24
C LYS A 194 7.93 -8.05 8.88
N VAL A 195 6.87 -7.51 8.32
CA VAL A 195 6.95 -6.57 7.20
C VAL A 195 6.49 -5.21 7.65
N GLU A 196 7.22 -4.19 7.24
CA GLU A 196 6.89 -2.81 7.50
C GLU A 196 5.86 -2.32 6.49
N VAL A 197 4.84 -1.59 6.97
CA VAL A 197 3.91 -0.85 6.13
C VAL A 197 4.14 0.62 6.34
N ILE A 198 4.37 1.36 5.25
CA ILE A 198 4.69 2.79 5.26
C ILE A 198 3.61 3.54 4.49
N GLY A 199 3.20 4.71 4.98
CA GLY A 199 2.28 5.61 4.30
C GLY A 199 2.56 7.05 4.63
N TYR A 200 2.15 7.93 3.74
CA TYR A 200 2.28 9.37 3.88
C TYR A 200 0.91 9.96 4.18
N LEU A 201 0.87 10.93 5.09
CA LEU A 201 -0.33 11.70 5.42
C LEU A 201 -0.38 12.94 4.54
N ASP A 202 -1.57 13.32 4.06
CA ASP A 202 -1.73 14.57 3.34
C ASP A 202 -1.68 15.74 4.34
N PHE A 203 -2.53 15.74 5.37
CA PHE A 203 -2.59 16.81 6.37
C PHE A 203 -2.73 16.26 7.79
N LEU A 204 -2.05 16.90 8.72
CA LEU A 204 -2.15 16.64 10.15
C LEU A 204 -2.61 17.91 10.87
N TYR A 205 -3.55 17.78 11.79
CA TYR A 205 -4.06 18.84 12.64
C TYR A 205 -3.94 18.45 14.11
N ALA A 206 -3.88 19.44 14.99
CA ALA A 206 -3.98 19.24 16.43
C ALA A 206 -4.86 20.32 17.05
N ASN A 207 -5.75 19.91 17.96
CA ASN A 207 -6.55 20.85 18.75
C ASN A 207 -5.83 21.26 20.05
N ASP A 208 -6.44 22.16 20.83
CA ASP A 208 -5.87 22.67 22.09
C ASP A 208 -5.62 21.58 23.14
N ALA A 209 -6.33 20.46 23.07
CA ALA A 209 -6.10 19.29 23.90
C ALA A 209 -4.98 18.38 23.36
N ASN A 210 -4.25 18.81 22.34
CA ASN A 210 -3.23 18.04 21.63
C ASN A 210 -3.76 16.70 21.05
N LYS A 211 -5.07 16.65 20.74
CA LYS A 211 -5.65 15.55 20.02
C LYS A 211 -5.39 15.72 18.54
N HIS A 212 -4.75 14.75 17.94
CA HIS A 212 -4.41 14.76 16.52
C HIS A 212 -5.58 14.35 15.65
N THR A 213 -5.67 14.98 14.49
CA THR A 213 -6.61 14.65 13.42
C THR A 213 -5.86 14.55 12.11
N ILE A 214 -6.08 13.43 11.40
CA ILE A 214 -5.52 13.19 10.07
C ILE A 214 -6.60 13.45 9.04
N VAL A 215 -6.29 14.28 8.06
CA VAL A 215 -7.17 14.56 6.92
C VAL A 215 -6.49 14.11 5.65
N ASP A 216 -7.16 13.26 4.87
CA ASP A 216 -6.72 12.77 3.58
C ASP A 216 -7.65 13.29 2.49
N LEU A 217 -7.09 13.91 1.45
CA LEU A 217 -7.83 14.51 0.36
C LEU A 217 -8.03 13.53 -0.78
N LYS A 218 -9.26 13.39 -1.25
CA LYS A 218 -9.60 12.55 -2.41
C LYS A 218 -10.35 13.32 -3.47
N THR A 219 -9.69 13.62 -4.58
CA THR A 219 -10.37 14.21 -5.74
C THR A 219 -11.09 13.13 -6.53
N THR A 220 -12.37 13.33 -6.82
CA THR A 220 -13.21 12.34 -7.50
C THR A 220 -14.25 13.01 -8.40
N ALA A 221 -14.62 12.37 -9.50
CA ALA A 221 -15.73 12.85 -10.34
C ALA A 221 -17.09 12.59 -9.67
N ARG A 222 -17.17 11.61 -8.78
CA ARG A 222 -18.41 11.20 -8.13
C ARG A 222 -18.16 11.02 -6.63
N ILE A 223 -18.79 11.84 -5.81
CA ILE A 223 -18.67 11.80 -4.36
C ILE A 223 -19.27 10.51 -3.82
N PRO A 224 -18.53 9.71 -3.04
CA PRO A 224 -19.07 8.54 -2.38
C PRO A 224 -19.85 8.95 -1.12
N SER A 225 -20.93 8.21 -0.82
CA SER A 225 -21.68 8.32 0.43
C SER A 225 -21.11 7.45 1.55
N GLU A 226 -20.29 6.46 1.18
CA GLU A 226 -19.75 5.45 2.09
C GLU A 226 -18.28 5.17 1.77
N TRP A 227 -17.58 4.58 2.71
CA TRP A 227 -16.21 4.14 2.53
C TRP A 227 -16.07 3.10 1.41
N SER A 228 -15.19 3.34 0.45
CA SER A 228 -14.66 2.23 -0.34
C SER A 228 -13.73 1.39 0.54
N SER A 229 -13.69 0.08 0.29
CA SER A 229 -12.80 -0.80 1.05
C SER A 229 -11.31 -0.39 0.98
N ALA A 230 -10.89 0.18 -0.15
CA ALA A 230 -9.51 0.66 -0.34
C ALA A 230 -9.21 1.87 0.54
N HIS A 231 -10.11 2.85 0.57
CA HIS A 231 -9.94 4.06 1.37
C HIS A 231 -10.12 3.79 2.86
N ALA A 232 -11.08 2.94 3.26
CA ALA A 232 -11.24 2.52 4.65
C ALA A 232 -9.99 1.79 5.18
N MET A 233 -9.35 0.94 4.34
CA MET A 233 -8.10 0.27 4.70
C MET A 233 -6.95 1.28 4.86
N GLN A 234 -6.86 2.29 3.98
CA GLN A 234 -5.87 3.37 4.09
C GLN A 234 -6.08 4.19 5.36
N ALA A 235 -7.33 4.59 5.65
CA ALA A 235 -7.68 5.32 6.86
C ALA A 235 -7.39 4.52 8.14
N ALA A 236 -7.70 3.23 8.15
CA ALA A 236 -7.39 2.34 9.27
C ALA A 236 -5.88 2.20 9.49
N PHE A 237 -5.10 2.14 8.41
CA PHE A 237 -3.65 2.17 8.50
C PHE A 237 -3.15 3.47 9.13
N TYR A 238 -3.63 4.64 8.70
CA TYR A 238 -3.22 5.92 9.26
C TYR A 238 -3.49 6.01 10.76
N LYS A 239 -4.70 5.62 11.20
CA LYS A 239 -5.06 5.58 12.62
C LYS A 239 -4.11 4.68 13.41
N ARG A 240 -3.78 3.50 12.87
CA ARG A 240 -2.89 2.54 13.52
C ARG A 240 -1.45 3.02 13.58
N ALA A 241 -0.94 3.54 12.47
CA ALA A 241 0.46 3.90 12.29
C ALA A 241 0.83 5.16 13.08
N HIS A 242 -0.09 6.14 13.14
CA HIS A 242 0.14 7.34 13.92
C HIS A 242 0.22 7.06 15.44
N GLY A 243 -0.48 6.05 15.93
CA GLY A 243 -0.63 5.87 17.38
C GLY A 243 -1.52 6.98 17.98
N ASN A 244 -1.51 7.17 19.27
CA ASN A 244 -2.26 8.24 19.99
C ASN A 244 -3.74 8.37 19.59
N ASN A 245 -4.33 7.35 18.97
CA ASN A 245 -5.74 7.27 18.59
C ASN A 245 -6.28 8.55 17.89
N PRO A 246 -5.70 9.00 16.77
CA PRO A 246 -6.16 10.19 16.08
C PRO A 246 -7.55 9.98 15.49
N ASP A 247 -8.30 11.08 15.31
CA ASP A 247 -9.42 11.07 14.38
C ASP A 247 -8.90 11.04 12.94
N VAL A 248 -9.58 10.32 12.05
CA VAL A 248 -9.20 10.25 10.64
C VAL A 248 -10.40 10.60 9.77
N TYR A 249 -10.21 11.57 8.90
CA TYR A 249 -11.21 12.05 7.95
C TYR A 249 -10.69 11.93 6.53
N PHE A 250 -11.55 11.53 5.63
CA PHE A 250 -11.32 11.65 4.19
C PHE A 250 -12.25 12.70 3.62
N ALA A 251 -11.65 13.74 3.05
CA ALA A 251 -12.34 14.80 2.36
C ALA A 251 -12.41 14.49 0.86
N TYR A 252 -13.57 14.06 0.42
CA TYR A 252 -13.83 13.82 -1.00
C TYR A 252 -14.31 15.09 -1.66
N VAL A 253 -13.62 15.51 -2.71
CA VAL A 253 -13.98 16.72 -3.46
C VAL A 253 -14.25 16.40 -4.91
N SER A 254 -15.24 17.09 -5.51
CA SER A 254 -15.68 16.88 -6.88
C SER A 254 -15.60 18.17 -7.72
N PRO A 255 -15.73 18.13 -9.07
CA PRO A 255 -15.68 19.32 -9.90
C PRO A 255 -17.04 20.01 -10.02
N LYS A 256 -17.97 19.75 -9.11
CA LYS A 256 -19.28 20.42 -9.10
C LYS A 256 -19.17 21.90 -8.76
N GLU A 257 -20.19 22.66 -9.09
CA GLU A 257 -20.27 24.06 -8.71
C GLU A 257 -20.29 24.21 -7.20
N GLU A 258 -19.61 25.24 -6.74
CA GLU A 258 -19.57 25.67 -5.33
C GLU A 258 -20.99 25.80 -4.74
N GLY A 259 -21.17 25.34 -3.52
CA GLY A 259 -22.47 25.36 -2.83
C GLY A 259 -23.51 24.38 -3.39
N LYS A 260 -23.20 23.60 -4.42
CA LYS A 260 -24.11 22.57 -4.91
C LYS A 260 -24.03 21.31 -4.05
N PRO A 261 -25.13 20.58 -3.89
CA PRO A 261 -25.12 19.28 -3.21
C PRO A 261 -24.05 18.35 -3.78
N ASN A 262 -23.28 17.73 -2.91
CA ASN A 262 -22.16 16.86 -3.28
C ASN A 262 -21.02 17.56 -4.05
N ALA A 263 -20.73 18.82 -3.76
CA ALA A 263 -19.46 19.44 -4.15
C ALA A 263 -18.30 18.81 -3.42
N PHE A 264 -18.49 18.50 -2.15
CA PHE A 264 -17.59 17.66 -1.32
C PHE A 264 -18.39 16.80 -0.33
N ASN A 265 -17.74 15.83 0.29
CA ASN A 265 -18.26 15.06 1.41
C ASN A 265 -17.10 14.63 2.32
N ILE A 266 -17.35 14.63 3.62
CA ILE A 266 -16.38 14.27 4.64
C ILE A 266 -16.82 12.96 5.30
N LEU A 267 -15.98 11.94 5.22
CA LEU A 267 -16.19 10.68 5.91
C LEU A 267 -15.22 10.56 7.08
N ARG A 268 -15.78 10.34 8.27
CA ARG A 268 -15.00 10.06 9.49
C ARG A 268 -14.88 8.57 9.71
N LEU A 269 -13.69 8.11 10.04
CA LEU A 269 -13.44 6.71 10.36
C LEU A 269 -13.99 6.39 11.76
N ASP A 270 -14.99 5.52 11.82
CA ASP A 270 -15.50 4.94 13.06
C ASP A 270 -14.70 3.71 13.50
N ASP A 271 -14.91 3.26 14.74
CA ASP A 271 -14.14 2.15 15.32
C ASP A 271 -14.50 0.79 14.72
N GLU A 272 -15.72 0.60 14.24
CA GLU A 272 -16.14 -0.65 13.57
C GLU A 272 -15.42 -0.77 12.22
N THR A 273 -15.50 0.26 11.39
CA THR A 273 -14.81 0.37 10.10
C THR A 273 -13.29 0.22 10.29
N TYR A 274 -12.73 0.88 11.31
CA TYR A 274 -11.31 0.77 11.64
C TYR A 274 -10.89 -0.68 11.91
N ASN A 275 -11.57 -1.36 12.84
CA ASN A 275 -11.21 -2.72 13.24
C ASN A 275 -11.35 -3.71 12.10
N ALA A 276 -12.46 -3.62 11.34
CA ALA A 276 -12.72 -4.48 10.19
C ALA A 276 -11.64 -4.36 9.12
N HIS A 277 -11.26 -3.12 8.77
CA HIS A 277 -10.31 -2.88 7.68
C HIS A 277 -8.85 -3.05 8.08
N LEU A 278 -8.51 -2.81 9.35
CA LEU A 278 -7.19 -3.17 9.89
C LEU A 278 -6.97 -4.70 9.85
N LYS A 279 -8.01 -5.46 10.26
CA LYS A 279 -7.99 -6.94 10.14
C LYS A 279 -7.84 -7.37 8.69
N LYS A 280 -8.64 -6.78 7.77
CA LYS A 280 -8.57 -7.07 6.34
C LYS A 280 -7.17 -6.82 5.77
N MET A 281 -6.52 -5.75 6.18
CA MET A 281 -5.14 -5.43 5.77
C MET A 281 -4.17 -6.51 6.23
N LYS A 282 -4.21 -6.90 7.51
CA LYS A 282 -3.39 -7.99 8.06
C LYS A 282 -3.60 -9.31 7.30
N ASP A 283 -4.85 -9.67 7.07
CA ASP A 283 -5.21 -10.90 6.35
C ASP A 283 -4.70 -10.86 4.90
N THR A 284 -4.70 -9.69 4.27
CA THR A 284 -4.17 -9.50 2.91
C THR A 284 -2.64 -9.62 2.90
N ILE A 285 -1.94 -8.97 3.82
CA ILE A 285 -0.47 -9.08 3.95
C ILE A 285 -0.05 -10.53 4.22
N THR A 286 -0.82 -11.24 5.05
CA THR A 286 -0.62 -12.68 5.28
C THR A 286 -0.75 -13.49 3.99
N ARG A 287 -1.73 -13.19 3.14
CA ARG A 287 -1.89 -13.84 1.83
C ARG A 287 -0.73 -13.52 0.88
N MET A 288 -0.31 -12.25 0.85
CA MET A 288 0.88 -11.84 0.07
C MET A 288 2.12 -12.61 0.50
N SER A 289 2.39 -12.70 1.80
CA SER A 289 3.51 -13.47 2.34
C SER A 289 3.46 -14.95 1.95
N LYS A 290 2.30 -15.59 2.08
CA LYS A 290 2.10 -16.98 1.67
C LYS A 290 2.34 -17.18 0.18
N TYR A 291 1.83 -16.25 -0.63
CA TYR A 291 2.00 -16.27 -2.07
C TYR A 291 3.48 -16.17 -2.46
N LEU A 292 4.20 -15.20 -1.92
CA LEU A 292 5.63 -15.02 -2.15
C LEU A 292 6.46 -16.22 -1.67
N SER A 293 5.97 -16.98 -0.70
CA SER A 293 6.64 -18.20 -0.20
C SER A 293 6.49 -19.41 -1.11
N LEU A 294 5.72 -19.33 -2.20
CA LEU A 294 5.52 -20.46 -3.12
C LEU A 294 6.76 -20.75 -3.97
N SER A 295 7.53 -19.73 -4.32
CA SER A 295 8.79 -19.87 -5.05
C SER A 295 9.75 -18.75 -4.67
N GLU A 296 11.03 -19.04 -4.71
CA GLU A 296 12.11 -18.06 -4.60
C GLU A 296 12.37 -17.36 -5.94
N ASN A 297 11.95 -17.98 -7.04
CA ASN A 297 12.05 -17.42 -8.37
C ASN A 297 10.78 -16.60 -8.69
N PRO A 298 10.87 -15.27 -8.90
CA PRO A 298 9.71 -14.44 -9.18
C PRO A 298 8.96 -14.83 -10.46
N PHE A 299 9.62 -15.44 -11.43
CA PHE A 299 9.00 -15.89 -12.68
C PHE A 299 8.01 -17.04 -12.47
N ASP A 300 8.22 -17.91 -11.48
CA ASP A 300 7.30 -18.99 -11.16
C ASP A 300 6.00 -18.47 -10.54
N LEU A 301 6.06 -17.28 -9.92
CA LEU A 301 4.91 -16.66 -9.27
C LEU A 301 3.91 -16.06 -10.27
N VAL A 302 4.32 -15.82 -11.52
CA VAL A 302 3.44 -15.21 -12.54
C VAL A 302 2.29 -16.13 -12.92
N ALA A 303 2.56 -17.43 -13.08
CA ALA A 303 1.59 -18.40 -13.58
C ALA A 303 0.36 -18.63 -12.66
N GLY A 304 0.48 -18.27 -11.38
CA GLY A 304 -0.59 -18.47 -10.38
C GLY A 304 -1.51 -17.28 -10.17
N VAL A 305 -1.43 -16.25 -11.01
CA VAL A 305 -2.11 -14.98 -10.76
C VAL A 305 -3.18 -14.69 -11.79
N PRO A 306 -4.40 -14.37 -11.35
CA PRO A 306 -5.42 -13.86 -12.25
C PRO A 306 -4.93 -12.56 -12.92
N HIS A 307 -5.03 -12.51 -14.23
CA HIS A 307 -4.72 -11.33 -15.02
C HIS A 307 -5.99 -10.81 -15.68
N ASP A 308 -6.31 -9.55 -15.41
CA ASP A 308 -7.46 -8.83 -15.97
C ASP A 308 -6.92 -7.59 -16.69
N GLU A 309 -6.78 -7.71 -18.02
CA GLU A 309 -6.29 -6.63 -18.87
C GLU A 309 -7.26 -5.44 -18.93
N GLU A 310 -8.54 -5.63 -18.65
CA GLU A 310 -9.53 -4.56 -18.64
C GLU A 310 -9.49 -3.75 -17.33
N SER A 311 -8.75 -4.21 -16.33
CA SER A 311 -8.64 -3.49 -15.06
C SER A 311 -7.98 -2.12 -15.27
N PHE A 312 -8.34 -1.18 -14.40
CA PHE A 312 -7.82 0.19 -14.44
C PHE A 312 -6.30 0.27 -14.55
N TYR A 313 -5.58 -0.65 -13.92
CA TYR A 313 -4.12 -0.65 -13.88
C TYR A 313 -3.48 -0.96 -15.24
N TRP A 314 -4.14 -1.74 -16.09
CA TRP A 314 -3.57 -2.21 -17.36
C TRP A 314 -3.93 -1.33 -18.56
N LYS A 315 -4.75 -0.31 -18.35
CA LYS A 315 -5.18 0.56 -19.43
C LYS A 315 -4.02 1.35 -20.04
N GLY A 316 -3.61 0.99 -21.24
CA GLY A 316 -2.51 1.64 -21.97
C GLY A 316 -1.11 1.21 -21.51
N GLU A 317 -1.03 0.15 -20.74
CA GLU A 317 0.21 -0.46 -20.27
C GLU A 317 0.58 -1.70 -21.12
N PRO A 318 1.86 -2.13 -21.13
CA PRO A 318 2.26 -3.41 -21.70
C PRO A 318 1.56 -4.56 -20.97
N THR A 319 1.36 -5.69 -21.64
CA THR A 319 0.81 -6.89 -20.97
C THR A 319 1.79 -7.43 -19.92
N LEU A 320 1.28 -8.23 -18.97
CA LEU A 320 2.15 -8.87 -17.96
C LEU A 320 3.23 -9.72 -18.61
N GLU A 321 2.90 -10.45 -19.68
CA GLU A 321 3.84 -11.28 -20.42
C GLU A 321 4.97 -10.45 -21.04
N GLN A 322 4.65 -9.29 -21.63
CA GLN A 322 5.66 -8.37 -22.17
C GLN A 322 6.60 -7.86 -21.08
N ILE A 323 6.08 -7.47 -19.94
CA ILE A 323 6.88 -7.00 -18.79
C ILE A 323 7.82 -8.10 -18.29
N VAL A 324 7.33 -9.33 -18.20
CA VAL A 324 8.11 -10.49 -17.76
C VAL A 324 9.21 -10.83 -18.76
N GLU A 325 8.91 -10.82 -20.07
CA GLU A 325 9.91 -11.05 -21.11
C GLU A 325 11.00 -9.97 -21.14
N ASP A 326 10.63 -8.71 -20.95
CA ASP A 326 11.59 -7.62 -20.87
C ASP A 326 12.49 -7.76 -19.63
N ALA A 327 11.95 -8.19 -18.49
CA ALA A 327 12.72 -8.45 -17.29
C ALA A 327 13.72 -9.61 -17.50
N LYS A 328 13.32 -10.69 -18.16
CA LYS A 328 14.23 -11.81 -18.51
C LYS A 328 15.39 -11.33 -19.39
N ARG A 329 15.08 -10.56 -20.44
CA ARG A 329 16.11 -10.02 -21.34
C ARG A 329 17.10 -9.12 -20.62
N GLN A 330 16.64 -8.32 -19.66
CA GLN A 330 17.53 -7.46 -18.86
C GLN A 330 18.50 -8.31 -18.02
N ILE A 331 18.04 -9.38 -17.40
CA ILE A 331 18.89 -10.28 -16.62
C ILE A 331 19.94 -10.93 -17.52
N GLU A 332 19.52 -11.52 -18.66
CA GLU A 332 20.44 -12.15 -19.61
C GLU A 332 21.52 -11.20 -20.15
N ASN A 333 21.16 -9.96 -20.40
CA ASN A 333 22.13 -8.94 -20.84
C ASN A 333 23.13 -8.59 -19.75
N THR A 334 22.65 -8.45 -18.49
CA THR A 334 23.53 -8.17 -17.34
C THR A 334 24.50 -9.34 -17.07
N GLU A 335 24.11 -10.58 -17.34
CA GLU A 335 24.98 -11.74 -17.18
C GLU A 335 26.04 -11.85 -18.30
N LYS A 336 25.74 -11.35 -19.50
CA LYS A 336 26.71 -11.32 -20.64
C LYS A 336 27.75 -10.22 -20.49
N GLU A 337 27.48 -9.19 -19.70
CA GLU A 337 28.40 -8.06 -19.46
C GLU A 337 29.36 -8.32 -18.28
N LYS A 338 29.15 -9.36 -17.51
CA LYS A 338 30.04 -9.82 -16.42
C LYS A 338 31.02 -10.87 -16.88
#